data_c245c3d52f01bfd27e31ca0be62eb731
#
_entry.id   c245c3d52f01bfd27e31ca0be62eb731
#
_cell.length_a   1.000
_cell.length_b   1.000
_cell.length_c   1.000
_cell.angle_alpha   90.00
_cell.angle_beta   90.00
_cell.angle_gamma   90.00
#
_symmetry.space_group_name_H-M   'P 1'
#
loop_
_entity.id
_entity.type
_entity.pdbx_description
1 polymer ?
#
loop_
_entity_poly.entity_id
_entity_poly.type
_entity_poly.pdbx_seq_one_letter_code
_entity_poly.pdbx_strand_id
1 'polypeptide(L)' 'MKETKILTAGDSSLLIQFGQEISPEINAQITAFVHLMREQHLEGVTDVIPAFTSLLINYDPRVIDYRKLKRRL' A
#
# COMPACT_ATOMS: atom_id res chain seq x y z
N MET A 1 -3.07 1.34 15.47
CA MET A 1 -3.03 0.27 14.57
C MET A 1 -1.90 -0.68 14.82
N LYS A 2 -2.20 -1.81 15.32
CA LYS A 2 -1.16 -2.76 15.57
C LYS A 2 -0.96 -3.65 14.37
N GLU A 3 0.24 -4.11 14.20
CA GLU A 3 0.60 -5.12 13.22
C GLU A 3 0.54 -4.67 11.77
N THR A 4 0.55 -3.38 11.53
CA THR A 4 0.68 -2.90 10.16
C THR A 4 2.15 -2.98 9.77
N LYS A 5 2.43 -3.68 8.68
CA LYS A 5 3.79 -3.87 8.20
C LYS A 5 3.90 -3.42 6.75
N ILE A 6 5.05 -2.86 6.42
CA ILE A 6 5.34 -2.46 5.05
C ILE A 6 6.54 -3.29 4.58
N LEU A 7 6.33 -4.06 3.52
CA LEU A 7 7.32 -5.00 3.02
C LEU A 7 7.58 -4.74 1.54
N THR A 8 8.76 -5.12 1.09
CA THR A 8 9.03 -5.11 -0.35
C THR A 8 8.38 -6.32 -0.98
N ALA A 9 7.92 -6.16 -2.22
CA ALA A 9 7.31 -7.27 -2.97
C ALA A 9 7.85 -7.24 -4.38
N GLY A 10 9.13 -7.60 -4.52
CA GLY A 10 9.81 -7.52 -5.80
C GLY A 10 10.47 -6.16 -5.97
N ASP A 11 10.92 -5.88 -7.18
CA ASP A 11 11.72 -4.70 -7.46
C ASP A 11 10.91 -3.42 -7.58
N SER A 12 9.63 -3.55 -7.88
CA SER A 12 8.80 -2.39 -8.16
C SER A 12 7.44 -2.46 -7.48
N SER A 13 7.35 -3.18 -6.37
CA SER A 13 6.11 -3.31 -5.62
C SER A 13 6.38 -3.23 -4.14
N LEU A 14 5.38 -2.74 -3.42
CA LEU A 14 5.42 -2.60 -1.98
C LEU A 14 4.12 -3.18 -1.43
N LEU A 15 4.22 -3.97 -0.37
CA LEU A 15 3.07 -4.59 0.24
C LEU A 15 2.84 -4.00 1.62
N ILE A 16 1.64 -3.50 1.87
CA ILE A 16 1.23 -3.08 3.20
C ILE A 16 0.32 -4.15 3.76
N GLN A 17 0.75 -4.76 4.84
CA GLN A 17 -0.04 -5.80 5.51
C GLN A 17 -0.69 -5.20 6.75
N PHE A 18 -2.01 -5.21 6.77
CA PHE A 18 -2.78 -4.57 7.83
C PHE A 18 -3.11 -5.51 8.98
N GLY A 19 -3.00 -6.82 8.75
CA GLY A 19 -3.28 -7.77 9.80
C GLY A 19 -3.19 -9.17 9.25
N GLN A 20 -3.54 -10.15 10.08
CA GLN A 20 -3.48 -11.55 9.69
C GLN A 20 -4.85 -12.19 9.56
N GLU A 21 -5.90 -11.50 10.01
CA GLU A 21 -7.25 -12.03 9.97
C GLU A 21 -8.14 -11.10 9.15
N ILE A 22 -9.06 -11.67 8.43
CA ILE A 22 -10.05 -10.90 7.69
C ILE A 22 -11.05 -10.31 8.68
N SER A 23 -11.20 -9.00 8.68
CA SER A 23 -12.14 -8.34 9.56
C SER A 23 -12.74 -7.13 8.86
N PRO A 24 -13.95 -6.71 9.27
CA PRO A 24 -14.54 -5.50 8.69
C PRO A 24 -13.70 -4.26 8.93
N GLU A 25 -13.01 -4.20 10.07
CA GLU A 25 -12.17 -3.06 10.41
C GLU A 25 -10.98 -2.96 9.46
N ILE A 26 -10.32 -4.09 9.20
CA ILE A 26 -9.19 -4.11 8.28
C ILE A 26 -9.66 -3.78 6.87
N ASN A 27 -10.80 -4.33 6.46
CA ASN A 27 -11.34 -4.05 5.15
C ASN A 27 -11.64 -2.56 4.99
N ALA A 28 -12.20 -1.94 6.01
CA ALA A 28 -12.48 -0.51 5.99
C ALA A 28 -11.20 0.31 5.89
N GLN A 29 -10.15 -0.10 6.60
CA GLN A 29 -8.86 0.58 6.53
C GLN A 29 -8.24 0.50 5.15
N ILE A 30 -8.30 -0.68 4.54
CA ILE A 30 -7.76 -0.88 3.19
C ILE A 30 -8.53 -0.03 2.20
N THR A 31 -9.86 -0.03 2.29
CA THR A 31 -10.69 0.74 1.37
C THR A 31 -10.40 2.24 1.49
N ALA A 32 -10.28 2.74 2.72
CA ALA A 32 -9.98 4.14 2.94
C ALA A 32 -8.60 4.49 2.40
N PHE A 33 -7.63 3.59 2.58
CA PHE A 33 -6.27 3.83 2.10
C PHE A 33 -6.23 3.88 0.57
N VAL A 34 -6.93 2.96 -0.08
CA VAL A 34 -7.00 2.95 -1.55
C VAL A 34 -7.59 4.26 -2.05
N HIS A 35 -8.66 4.71 -1.41
CA HIS A 35 -9.32 5.96 -1.80
C HIS A 35 -8.37 7.15 -1.67
N LEU A 36 -7.68 7.20 -0.54
CA LEU A 36 -6.73 8.27 -0.29
C LEU A 36 -5.58 8.28 -1.30
N MET A 37 -5.06 7.10 -1.62
CA MET A 37 -3.98 6.98 -2.60
C MET A 37 -4.42 7.48 -3.97
N ARG A 38 -5.66 7.17 -4.35
CA ARG A 38 -6.17 7.61 -5.64
C ARG A 38 -6.36 9.12 -5.69
N GLU A 39 -6.80 9.70 -4.59
CA GLU A 39 -7.01 11.15 -4.54
C GLU A 39 -5.70 11.91 -4.59
N GLN A 40 -4.67 11.39 -3.93
CA GLN A 40 -3.40 12.09 -3.85
C GLN A 40 -2.56 11.99 -5.12
N HIS A 41 -2.81 10.99 -5.95
CA HIS A 41 -2.07 10.80 -7.20
C HIS A 41 -0.57 10.87 -6.99
N LEU A 42 -0.04 10.02 -6.13
CA LEU A 42 1.39 10.02 -5.86
C LEU A 42 2.17 9.70 -7.12
N GLU A 43 3.10 10.58 -7.44
CA GLU A 43 3.91 10.39 -8.63
C GLU A 43 4.76 9.14 -8.50
N GLY A 44 4.75 8.31 -9.54
CA GLY A 44 5.49 7.06 -9.54
C GLY A 44 4.68 5.85 -9.15
N VAL A 45 3.52 6.04 -8.53
CA VAL A 45 2.63 4.92 -8.22
C VAL A 45 1.83 4.58 -9.47
N THR A 46 1.97 3.33 -9.93
CA THR A 46 1.32 2.90 -11.16
C THR A 46 0.06 2.11 -10.92
N ASP A 47 -0.06 1.47 -9.75
CA ASP A 47 -1.21 0.62 -9.49
C ASP A 47 -1.38 0.42 -7.99
N VAL A 48 -2.62 0.24 -7.56
CA VAL A 48 -2.96 -0.01 -6.15
C VAL A 48 -3.97 -1.14 -6.13
N ILE A 49 -3.56 -2.29 -5.59
CA ILE A 49 -4.35 -3.52 -5.65
C ILE A 49 -4.68 -3.99 -4.24
N PRO A 50 -5.94 -3.88 -3.81
CA PRO A 50 -6.33 -4.36 -2.49
C PRO A 50 -6.52 -5.87 -2.46
N ALA A 51 -6.24 -6.46 -1.32
CA ALA A 51 -6.50 -7.86 -1.03
C ALA A 51 -7.26 -7.94 0.29
N PHE A 52 -7.41 -9.14 0.85
CA PHE A 52 -8.25 -9.30 2.05
C PHE A 52 -7.68 -8.61 3.28
N THR A 53 -6.36 -8.70 3.48
CA THR A 53 -5.72 -8.12 4.65
C THR A 53 -4.53 -7.26 4.29
N SER A 54 -4.31 -7.00 3.00
CA SER A 54 -3.13 -6.31 2.56
C SER A 54 -3.44 -5.43 1.37
N LEU A 55 -2.47 -4.60 1.01
CA LEU A 55 -2.58 -3.70 -0.12
C LEU A 55 -1.26 -3.74 -0.86
N LEU A 56 -1.32 -4.06 -2.16
CA LEU A 56 -0.14 -4.08 -3.00
C LEU A 56 -0.07 -2.78 -3.79
N ILE A 57 1.06 -2.11 -3.71
CA ILE A 57 1.28 -0.85 -4.43
C ILE A 57 2.41 -1.07 -5.41
N ASN A 58 2.09 -0.95 -6.69
CA ASN A 58 3.09 -1.01 -7.76
C ASN A 58 3.58 0.40 -8.03
N TYR A 59 4.88 0.56 -8.22
CA TYR A 59 5.46 1.87 -8.46
C TYR A 59 6.60 1.76 -9.47
N ASP A 60 6.95 2.89 -10.05
CA ASP A 60 8.06 2.98 -10.98
C ASP A 60 9.31 3.40 -10.21
N PRO A 61 10.27 2.48 -10.02
CA PRO A 61 11.46 2.81 -9.22
C PRO A 61 12.34 3.89 -9.87
N ARG A 62 12.12 4.22 -11.13
CA ARG A 62 12.83 5.32 -11.77
C ARG A 62 12.27 6.68 -11.37
N VAL A 63 11.03 6.70 -10.88
CA VAL A 63 10.37 7.94 -10.47
C VAL A 63 10.39 8.09 -8.96
N ILE A 64 10.08 7.01 -8.22
CA ILE A 64 10.08 7.02 -6.77
C ILE A 64 10.63 5.69 -6.28
N ASP A 65 11.57 5.74 -5.34
CA ASP A 65 12.11 4.50 -4.80
C ASP A 65 11.32 4.03 -3.59
N TYR A 66 11.63 2.83 -3.13
CA TYR A 66 10.92 2.20 -2.03
C TYR A 66 10.94 3.06 -0.77
N ARG A 67 12.08 3.66 -0.45
CA ARG A 67 12.22 4.47 0.76
C ARG A 67 11.34 5.70 0.71
N LYS A 68 11.32 6.37 -0.42
CA LYS A 68 10.51 7.57 -0.58
C LYS A 68 9.05 7.25 -0.53
N LEU A 69 8.65 6.14 -1.18
CA LEU A 69 7.26 5.73 -1.17
C LEU A 69 6.82 5.36 0.24
N LYS A 70 7.63 4.58 0.94
CA LYS A 70 7.33 4.18 2.30
C LYS A 70 7.16 5.41 3.22
N ARG A 71 7.96 6.42 2.99
CA ARG A 71 7.92 7.63 3.81
C ARG A 71 6.63 8.42 3.58
N ARG A 72 6.06 8.33 2.37
CA ARG A 72 4.82 9.00 2.03
C ARG A 72 3.59 8.27 2.55
N LEU A 73 3.74 7.07 2.97
CA LEU A 73 2.64 6.28 3.50
C LEU A 73 2.62 6.36 5.01
#